data_089bf1415c48944caa5df39d5618bdeb
#
_entry.id   089bf1415c48944caa5df39d5618bdeb
#
_cell.length_a   1.000
_cell.length_b   1.000
_cell.length_c   1.000
_cell.angle_alpha   90.00
_cell.angle_beta   90.00
_cell.angle_gamma   90.00
#
_symmetry.space_group_name_H-M   'P 1'
#
loop_
_entity.id
_entity.type
_entity.pdbx_description
1 polymer ?
#
loop_
_entity_poly.entity_id
_entity_poly.type
_entity_poly.pdbx_seq_one_letter_code
_entity_poly.pdbx_strand_id
1 'polypeptide(L)'
;MEMHLRHASPADAPAISELVSASFIKHIAPDWELPAQRHFLEETQPDKLEPKIADASVCFVCEHDAQLLGVIFLPRASLVQLFFVAEGHLGQGIGRRLWIAVREHLEKNHPDVKTVELNSSPYAVAAYRALGFFPISKAFRRQGAVATRMACWLPGQALEPAQDVA
;
A
#
# COMPACT_ATOMS: atom_id res chain seq x y z
N MET A 1 -7.78 -20.43 -9.57
CA MET A 1 -8.36 -19.54 -8.52
C MET A 1 -8.82 -18.26 -9.17
N GLU A 2 -10.09 -18.00 -9.16
CA GLU A 2 -10.66 -16.78 -9.71
C GLU A 2 -10.58 -15.67 -8.64
N MET A 3 -9.85 -14.61 -8.93
CA MET A 3 -9.67 -13.47 -8.04
C MET A 3 -10.46 -12.29 -8.57
N HIS A 4 -11.26 -11.68 -7.71
CA HIS A 4 -12.04 -10.50 -8.02
C HIS A 4 -11.40 -9.26 -7.39
N LEU A 5 -11.26 -8.24 -8.21
CA LEU A 5 -10.73 -6.94 -7.81
C LEU A 5 -11.89 -5.94 -7.83
N ARG A 6 -12.09 -5.22 -6.73
CA ARG A 6 -13.16 -4.24 -6.61
C ARG A 6 -12.77 -3.09 -5.69
N HIS A 7 -13.52 -2.00 -5.77
CA HIS A 7 -13.43 -0.95 -4.76
C HIS A 7 -13.79 -1.52 -3.38
N ALA A 8 -13.04 -1.10 -2.37
CA ALA A 8 -13.41 -1.36 -0.99
C ALA A 8 -14.59 -0.50 -0.56
N SER A 9 -15.38 -1.01 0.36
CA SER A 9 -16.41 -0.25 1.05
C SER A 9 -16.08 -0.16 2.55
N PRO A 10 -16.71 0.77 3.31
CA PRO A 10 -16.53 0.81 4.76
C PRO A 10 -16.82 -0.52 5.47
N ALA A 11 -17.73 -1.33 4.94
CA ALA A 11 -18.04 -2.66 5.45
C ALA A 11 -16.87 -3.66 5.38
N ASP A 12 -15.85 -3.38 4.57
CA ASP A 12 -14.63 -4.20 4.48
C ASP A 12 -13.63 -3.92 5.62
N ALA A 13 -13.86 -2.90 6.44
CA ALA A 13 -12.94 -2.49 7.50
C ALA A 13 -12.51 -3.63 8.44
N PRO A 14 -13.41 -4.51 8.94
CA PRO A 14 -12.97 -5.63 9.77
C PRO A 14 -12.02 -6.59 9.06
N ALA A 15 -12.32 -6.97 7.83
CA ALA A 15 -11.49 -7.90 7.05
C ALA A 15 -10.15 -7.27 6.64
N ILE A 16 -10.14 -5.98 6.30
CA ILE A 16 -8.92 -5.22 6.01
C ILE A 16 -8.05 -5.13 7.26
N SER A 17 -8.63 -4.79 8.41
CA SER A 17 -7.92 -4.72 9.70
C SER A 17 -7.24 -6.04 10.04
N GLU A 18 -7.92 -7.15 9.88
CA GLU A 18 -7.38 -8.49 10.15
C GLU A 18 -6.19 -8.80 9.24
N LEU A 19 -6.34 -8.59 7.93
CA LEU A 19 -5.27 -8.83 6.95
C LEU A 19 -4.05 -7.96 7.23
N VAL A 20 -4.26 -6.67 7.42
CA VAL A 20 -3.19 -5.69 7.65
C VAL A 20 -2.47 -5.97 8.97
N SER A 21 -3.20 -6.24 10.04
CA SER A 21 -2.62 -6.53 11.36
C SER A 21 -1.76 -7.80 11.34
N ALA A 22 -2.24 -8.86 10.72
CA ALA A 22 -1.50 -10.12 10.62
C ALA A 22 -0.18 -9.95 9.85
N SER A 23 -0.23 -9.29 8.71
CA SER A 23 0.96 -9.02 7.89
C SER A 23 1.94 -8.05 8.57
N PHE A 24 1.43 -7.01 9.19
CA PHE A 24 2.23 -6.04 9.94
C PHE A 24 3.00 -6.71 11.09
N ILE A 25 2.31 -7.49 11.91
CA ILE A 25 2.93 -8.17 13.07
C ILE A 25 4.04 -9.10 12.62
N LYS A 26 3.84 -9.83 11.52
CA LYS A 26 4.83 -10.79 11.04
C LYS A 26 6.04 -10.15 10.38
N HIS A 27 5.84 -9.14 9.53
CA HIS A 27 6.87 -8.66 8.61
C HIS A 27 7.42 -7.27 8.92
N ILE A 28 6.69 -6.43 9.62
CA ILE A 28 7.05 -5.02 9.80
C ILE A 28 7.36 -4.72 11.27
N ALA A 29 6.50 -5.15 12.17
CA ALA A 29 6.63 -4.88 13.60
C ALA A 29 7.99 -5.27 14.21
N PRO A 30 8.66 -6.38 13.81
CA PRO A 30 9.96 -6.74 14.38
C PRO A 30 11.04 -5.66 14.26
N ASP A 31 10.95 -4.80 13.25
CA ASP A 31 11.90 -3.70 13.03
C ASP A 31 11.50 -2.38 13.72
N TRP A 32 10.32 -2.34 14.32
CA TRP A 32 9.74 -1.14 14.91
C TRP A 32 9.79 -1.17 16.44
N GLU A 33 9.87 -0.01 17.05
CA GLU A 33 9.72 0.14 18.49
C GLU A 33 8.28 -0.08 18.94
N LEU A 34 8.07 -0.58 20.16
CA LEU A 34 6.74 -0.95 20.68
C LEU A 34 5.70 0.19 20.60
N PRO A 35 6.02 1.45 20.95
CA PRO A 35 5.03 2.52 20.83
C PRO A 35 4.54 2.73 19.39
N ALA A 36 5.45 2.63 18.42
CA ALA A 36 5.10 2.74 17.00
C ALA A 36 4.24 1.56 16.52
N GLN A 37 4.56 0.34 16.97
CA GLN A 37 3.75 -0.85 16.70
C GLN A 37 2.32 -0.69 17.22
N ARG A 38 2.17 -0.26 18.46
CA ARG A 38 0.85 -0.03 19.08
C ARG A 38 0.05 1.02 18.32
N HIS A 39 0.68 2.13 17.99
CA HIS A 39 0.03 3.21 17.24
C HIS A 39 -0.48 2.71 15.89
N PHE A 40 0.33 1.98 15.13
CA PHE A 40 -0.10 1.41 13.84
C PHE A 40 -1.30 0.47 14.00
N LEU A 41 -1.24 -0.45 14.98
CA LEU A 41 -2.33 -1.40 15.22
C LEU A 41 -3.62 -0.72 15.72
N GLU A 42 -3.52 0.34 16.51
CA GLU A 42 -4.67 1.16 16.93
C GLU A 42 -5.30 1.88 15.74
N GLU A 43 -4.48 2.51 14.89
CA GLU A 43 -4.95 3.28 13.73
C GLU A 43 -5.52 2.40 12.60
N THR A 44 -5.27 1.11 12.63
CA THR A 44 -5.79 0.13 11.66
C THR A 44 -6.89 -0.77 12.24
N GLN A 45 -7.45 -0.42 13.41
CA GLN A 45 -8.65 -1.08 13.94
C GLN A 45 -9.87 -0.79 13.05
N PRO A 46 -10.88 -1.68 13.03
CA PRO A 46 -12.05 -1.51 12.16
C PRO A 46 -12.76 -0.16 12.31
N ASP A 47 -12.95 0.31 13.54
CA ASP A 47 -13.59 1.58 13.84
C ASP A 47 -12.81 2.81 13.33
N LYS A 48 -11.50 2.68 13.21
CA LYS A 48 -10.61 3.70 12.63
C LYS A 48 -10.56 3.63 11.11
N LEU A 49 -10.56 2.43 10.56
CA LEU A 49 -10.48 2.21 9.11
C LEU A 49 -11.79 2.57 8.40
N GLU A 50 -12.94 2.31 8.99
CA GLU A 50 -14.24 2.54 8.36
C GLU A 50 -14.39 3.97 7.82
N PRO A 51 -14.21 5.04 8.62
CA PRO A 51 -14.27 6.40 8.11
C PRO A 51 -13.13 6.73 7.11
N LYS A 52 -11.95 6.16 7.30
CA LYS A 52 -10.83 6.38 6.37
C LYS A 52 -11.12 5.79 5.00
N ILE A 53 -11.73 4.61 4.94
CA ILE A 53 -12.12 3.98 3.66
C ILE A 53 -13.20 4.82 2.97
N ALA A 54 -14.18 5.33 3.72
CA ALA A 54 -15.22 6.19 3.19
C ALA A 54 -14.66 7.47 2.55
N ASP A 55 -13.62 8.05 3.14
CA ASP A 55 -12.98 9.30 2.68
C ASP A 55 -11.79 9.07 1.73
N ALA A 56 -11.40 7.82 1.45
CA ALA A 56 -10.24 7.52 0.63
C ALA A 56 -10.37 8.07 -0.79
N SER A 57 -9.26 8.56 -1.34
CA SER A 57 -9.20 8.86 -2.79
C SER A 57 -9.34 7.58 -3.60
N VAL A 58 -8.69 6.51 -3.17
CA VAL A 58 -8.75 5.19 -3.80
C VAL A 58 -8.58 4.12 -2.73
N CYS A 59 -9.40 3.11 -2.76
CA CYS A 59 -9.17 1.87 -2.01
C CYS A 59 -9.69 0.69 -2.81
N PHE A 60 -8.80 -0.23 -3.16
CA PHE A 60 -9.14 -1.49 -3.82
C PHE A 60 -8.84 -2.68 -2.92
N VAL A 61 -9.65 -3.69 -3.04
CA VAL A 61 -9.42 -5.02 -2.46
C VAL A 61 -9.42 -6.08 -3.55
N CYS A 62 -8.66 -7.13 -3.32
CA CYS A 62 -8.67 -8.35 -4.11
C CYS A 62 -9.24 -9.46 -3.24
N GLU A 63 -10.22 -10.21 -3.74
CA GLU A 63 -10.88 -11.29 -2.99
C GLU A 63 -11.05 -12.55 -3.82
N HIS A 64 -11.19 -13.67 -3.13
CA HIS A 64 -11.57 -14.96 -3.66
C HIS A 64 -12.49 -15.65 -2.64
N ASP A 65 -13.64 -16.14 -3.09
CA ASP A 65 -14.65 -16.79 -2.23
C ASP A 65 -14.96 -15.98 -0.95
N ALA A 66 -15.19 -14.67 -1.13
CA ALA A 66 -15.47 -13.72 -0.06
C ALA A 66 -14.34 -13.51 0.96
N GLN A 67 -13.17 -14.09 0.74
CA GLN A 67 -11.97 -13.87 1.55
C GLN A 67 -11.10 -12.79 0.91
N LEU A 68 -10.69 -11.77 1.68
CA LEU A 68 -9.75 -10.77 1.21
C LEU A 68 -8.33 -11.37 1.10
N LEU A 69 -7.74 -11.18 -0.07
CA LEU A 69 -6.38 -11.60 -0.39
C LEU A 69 -5.40 -10.44 -0.43
N GLY A 70 -5.89 -9.22 -0.55
CA GLY A 70 -5.04 -8.03 -0.59
C GLY A 70 -5.85 -6.75 -0.54
N VAL A 71 -5.17 -5.67 -0.17
CA VAL A 71 -5.71 -4.32 -0.07
C VAL A 71 -4.67 -3.29 -0.48
N ILE A 72 -5.10 -2.25 -1.18
CA ILE A 72 -4.33 -1.03 -1.40
C ILE A 72 -5.19 0.18 -1.06
N PHE A 73 -4.70 1.05 -0.20
CA PHE A 73 -5.41 2.20 0.33
C PHE A 73 -4.60 3.48 0.13
N LEU A 74 -5.22 4.45 -0.53
CA LEU A 74 -4.68 5.79 -0.76
C LEU A 74 -5.61 6.81 -0.11
N PRO A 75 -5.22 7.43 1.03
CA PRO A 75 -6.01 8.51 1.64
C PRO A 75 -6.09 9.72 0.73
N ARG A 76 -5.07 9.94 -0.08
CA ARG A 76 -5.03 10.92 -1.17
C ARG A 76 -4.38 10.31 -2.39
N ALA A 77 -4.69 10.81 -3.57
CA ALA A 77 -4.31 10.22 -4.85
C ALA A 77 -2.79 10.05 -5.06
N SER A 78 -1.97 10.80 -4.33
CA SER A 78 -0.50 10.76 -4.45
C SER A 78 0.21 9.94 -3.37
N LEU A 79 -0.53 9.29 -2.46
CA LEU A 79 0.06 8.59 -1.31
C LEU A 79 -0.60 7.23 -1.08
N VAL A 80 0.20 6.16 -1.19
CA VAL A 80 -0.18 4.83 -0.70
C VAL A 80 0.14 4.76 0.79
N GLN A 81 -0.88 4.51 1.62
CA GLN A 81 -0.72 4.36 3.07
C GLN A 81 -0.75 2.89 3.51
N LEU A 82 -1.61 2.08 2.92
CA LEU A 82 -1.68 0.64 3.16
C LEU A 82 -1.58 -0.12 1.84
N PHE A 83 -0.73 -1.12 1.82
CA PHE A 83 -0.58 -2.00 0.68
C PHE A 83 -0.11 -3.37 1.18
N PHE A 84 -1.05 -4.30 1.31
CA PHE A 84 -0.82 -5.59 1.94
C PHE A 84 -1.43 -6.72 1.14
N VAL A 85 -0.75 -7.86 1.12
CA VAL A 85 -1.23 -9.12 0.55
C VAL A 85 -1.25 -10.17 1.65
N ALA A 86 -2.30 -10.98 1.68
CA ALA A 86 -2.46 -12.05 2.66
C ALA A 86 -1.28 -13.04 2.59
N GLU A 87 -0.82 -13.49 3.75
CA GLU A 87 0.39 -14.29 3.91
C GLU A 87 0.46 -15.54 3.02
N GLY A 88 -0.60 -16.30 2.94
CA GLY A 88 -0.65 -17.51 2.11
C GLY A 88 -0.71 -17.27 0.60
N HIS A 89 -0.74 -16.01 0.17
CA HIS A 89 -0.98 -15.60 -1.22
C HIS A 89 0.11 -14.68 -1.78
N LEU A 90 1.23 -14.59 -1.10
CA LEU A 90 2.40 -13.84 -1.60
C LEU A 90 2.94 -14.47 -2.88
N GLY A 91 3.46 -13.63 -3.78
CA GLY A 91 4.06 -14.10 -5.04
C GLY A 91 3.07 -14.56 -6.11
N GLN A 92 1.76 -14.37 -5.93
CA GLN A 92 0.71 -14.74 -6.88
C GLN A 92 0.23 -13.58 -7.77
N GLY A 93 0.94 -12.45 -7.75
CA GLY A 93 0.61 -11.30 -8.57
C GLY A 93 -0.52 -10.40 -8.04
N ILE A 94 -1.01 -10.64 -6.82
CA ILE A 94 -2.11 -9.85 -6.22
C ILE A 94 -1.70 -8.39 -6.06
N GLY A 95 -0.52 -8.12 -5.51
CA GLY A 95 -0.02 -6.76 -5.37
C GLY A 95 0.10 -6.03 -6.71
N ARG A 96 0.57 -6.71 -7.74
CA ARG A 96 0.64 -6.15 -9.10
C ARG A 96 -0.74 -5.79 -9.65
N ARG A 97 -1.73 -6.66 -9.48
CA ARG A 97 -3.11 -6.39 -9.93
C ARG A 97 -3.72 -5.19 -9.21
N LEU A 98 -3.53 -5.10 -7.90
CA LEU A 98 -3.99 -3.96 -7.10
C LEU A 98 -3.34 -2.66 -7.56
N TRP A 99 -2.02 -2.67 -7.79
CA TRP A 99 -1.30 -1.49 -8.24
C TRP A 99 -1.71 -1.06 -9.66
N ILE A 100 -1.90 -1.98 -10.58
CA ILE A 100 -2.40 -1.67 -11.93
C ILE A 100 -3.78 -1.00 -11.86
N ALA A 101 -4.69 -1.52 -11.05
CA ALA A 101 -6.02 -0.92 -10.87
C ALA A 101 -5.96 0.51 -10.32
N VAL A 102 -5.07 0.76 -9.35
CA VAL A 102 -4.84 2.12 -8.83
C VAL A 102 -4.32 3.04 -9.94
N ARG A 103 -3.33 2.61 -10.71
CA ARG A 103 -2.79 3.42 -11.81
C ARG A 103 -3.85 3.79 -12.83
N GLU A 104 -4.63 2.83 -13.29
CA GLU A 104 -5.72 3.06 -14.22
C GLU A 104 -6.75 4.03 -13.66
N HIS A 105 -7.13 3.88 -12.39
CA HIS A 105 -8.04 4.78 -11.71
C HIS A 105 -7.50 6.21 -11.63
N LEU A 106 -6.22 6.36 -11.27
CA LEU A 106 -5.58 7.68 -11.16
C LEU A 106 -5.45 8.37 -12.53
N GLU A 107 -5.08 7.63 -13.55
CA GLU A 107 -4.99 8.17 -14.93
C GLU A 107 -6.34 8.73 -15.39
N LYS A 108 -7.42 8.04 -15.05
CA LYS A 108 -8.78 8.42 -15.44
C LYS A 108 -9.35 9.55 -14.60
N ASN A 109 -9.18 9.52 -13.28
CA ASN A 109 -9.90 10.38 -12.33
C ASN A 109 -9.02 11.47 -11.70
N HIS A 110 -7.71 11.32 -11.75
CA HIS A 110 -6.72 12.24 -11.15
C HIS A 110 -5.57 12.51 -12.12
N PRO A 111 -5.85 13.08 -13.32
CA PRO A 111 -4.82 13.23 -14.36
C PRO A 111 -3.68 14.19 -13.97
N ASP A 112 -3.88 15.02 -12.94
CA ASP A 112 -2.85 15.93 -12.44
C ASP A 112 -1.83 15.25 -11.51
N VAL A 113 -2.12 14.05 -11.04
CA VAL A 113 -1.19 13.27 -10.21
C VAL A 113 -0.10 12.69 -11.11
N LYS A 114 1.13 13.09 -10.86
CA LYS A 114 2.31 12.74 -11.67
C LYS A 114 3.14 11.63 -11.03
N THR A 115 3.15 11.60 -9.71
CA THR A 115 3.88 10.61 -8.91
C THR A 115 3.02 10.11 -7.77
N VAL A 116 3.25 8.86 -7.39
CA VAL A 116 2.67 8.27 -6.17
C VAL A 116 3.82 7.88 -5.26
N GLU A 117 3.74 8.28 -4.01
CA GLU A 117 4.73 7.96 -2.98
C GLU A 117 4.19 6.95 -1.98
N LEU A 118 5.12 6.27 -1.32
CA LEU A 118 4.85 5.42 -0.17
C LEU A 118 6.08 5.37 0.75
N ASN A 119 5.86 4.98 2.00
CA ASN A 119 6.92 4.63 2.93
C ASN A 119 6.99 3.11 3.03
N SER A 120 8.06 2.54 2.51
CA SER A 120 8.26 1.08 2.50
C SER A 120 8.93 0.60 3.77
N SER A 121 8.44 -0.50 4.35
CA SER A 121 9.23 -1.27 5.30
C SER A 121 10.47 -1.86 4.60
N PRO A 122 11.54 -2.20 5.36
CA PRO A 122 12.70 -2.90 4.76
C PRO A 122 12.31 -4.18 4.03
N TYR A 123 11.35 -4.91 4.58
CA TYR A 123 10.80 -6.13 4.00
C TYR A 123 10.23 -5.95 2.59
N ALA A 124 9.55 -4.83 2.32
CA ALA A 124 8.78 -4.63 1.09
C ALA A 124 9.53 -3.90 -0.03
N VAL A 125 10.72 -3.36 0.21
CA VAL A 125 11.46 -2.54 -0.77
C VAL A 125 11.64 -3.26 -2.10
N ALA A 126 12.05 -4.53 -2.10
CA ALA A 126 12.25 -5.30 -3.32
C ALA A 126 10.94 -5.51 -4.10
N ALA A 127 9.84 -5.78 -3.39
CA ALA A 127 8.52 -5.94 -4.01
C ALA A 127 8.04 -4.64 -4.67
N TYR A 128 8.24 -3.51 -4.02
CA TYR A 128 7.88 -2.21 -4.59
C TYR A 128 8.74 -1.82 -5.79
N ARG A 129 10.05 -2.15 -5.76
CA ARG A 129 10.90 -1.98 -6.95
C ARG A 129 10.37 -2.75 -8.14
N ALA A 130 9.91 -3.97 -7.94
CA ALA A 130 9.33 -4.80 -9.00
C ALA A 130 8.04 -4.20 -9.58
N LEU A 131 7.34 -3.34 -8.83
CA LEU A 131 6.14 -2.62 -9.27
C LEU A 131 6.45 -1.28 -9.95
N GLY A 132 7.70 -0.83 -9.96
CA GLY A 132 8.13 0.42 -10.57
C GLY A 132 8.34 1.57 -9.60
N PHE A 133 8.33 1.31 -8.30
CA PHE A 133 8.74 2.30 -7.30
C PHE A 133 10.26 2.33 -7.13
N PHE A 134 10.79 3.53 -6.90
CA PHE A 134 12.21 3.75 -6.65
C PHE A 134 12.43 4.47 -5.33
N PRO A 135 13.47 4.11 -4.56
CA PRO A 135 13.81 4.85 -3.36
C PRO A 135 14.14 6.31 -3.69
N ILE A 136 13.52 7.23 -2.96
CA ILE A 136 13.81 8.67 -3.01
C ILE A 136 14.41 9.18 -1.72
N SER A 137 14.65 8.29 -0.75
CA SER A 137 15.38 8.54 0.47
C SER A 137 16.24 7.32 0.82
N LYS A 138 17.20 7.50 1.73
CA LYS A 138 17.79 6.39 2.48
C LYS A 138 16.78 5.86 3.49
N ALA A 139 17.01 4.65 3.99
CA ALA A 139 16.24 4.14 5.13
C ALA A 139 16.38 5.11 6.31
N PHE A 140 15.27 5.40 6.97
CA PHE A 140 15.22 6.31 8.12
C PHE A 140 14.36 5.74 9.24
N ARG A 141 14.59 6.24 10.44
CA ARG A 141 13.75 5.96 11.61
C ARG A 141 13.01 7.23 12.00
N ARG A 142 11.71 7.13 12.14
CA ARG A 142 10.86 8.23 12.57
C ARG A 142 9.85 7.72 13.60
N GLN A 143 9.89 8.30 14.80
CA GLN A 143 8.97 7.93 15.90
C GLN A 143 8.91 6.41 16.15
N GLY A 144 10.05 5.72 16.02
CA GLY A 144 10.17 4.27 16.24
C GLY A 144 9.81 3.40 15.05
N ALA A 145 9.34 3.94 13.95
CA ALA A 145 9.11 3.24 12.69
C ALA A 145 10.32 3.33 11.77
N VAL A 146 10.63 2.25 11.06
CA VAL A 146 11.69 2.22 10.05
C VAL A 146 11.06 2.20 8.67
N ALA A 147 11.50 3.09 7.80
CA ALA A 147 10.96 3.18 6.45
C ALA A 147 12.00 3.69 5.45
N THR A 148 11.73 3.41 4.18
CA THR A 148 12.38 4.04 3.03
C THR A 148 11.27 4.70 2.21
N ARG A 149 11.41 6.00 1.91
CA ARG A 149 10.46 6.65 1.02
C ARG A 149 10.73 6.25 -0.41
N MET A 150 9.66 5.85 -1.11
CA MET A 150 9.72 5.44 -2.50
C MET A 150 8.67 6.18 -3.33
N ALA A 151 8.93 6.34 -4.62
CA ALA A 151 8.03 6.96 -5.56
C ALA A 151 7.93 6.17 -6.86
N CYS A 152 6.75 6.21 -7.46
CA CYS A 152 6.50 5.70 -8.80
C CYS A 152 5.92 6.82 -9.67
N TRP A 153 6.49 6.98 -10.87
CA TRP A 153 5.97 7.91 -11.87
C TRP A 153 4.83 7.24 -12.65
N LEU A 154 3.75 7.97 -12.84
CA LEU A 154 2.62 7.48 -13.62
C LEU A 154 2.89 7.62 -15.12
N PRO A 155 2.35 6.74 -16.01
CA PRO A 155 2.47 6.84 -17.45
C PRO A 155 1.96 8.18 -17.99
N GLY A 156 2.55 8.64 -19.10
CA GLY A 156 2.30 9.97 -19.68
C GLY A 156 3.20 11.06 -19.12
N GLN A 157 3.96 10.76 -18.07
CA GLN A 157 5.05 11.57 -17.55
C GLN A 157 6.35 10.99 -18.10
N ALA A 158 6.84 11.53 -19.18
CA ALA A 158 8.23 11.33 -19.58
C ALA A 158 9.11 12.11 -18.60
N LEU A 159 9.27 11.57 -17.41
CA LEU A 159 10.47 11.86 -16.66
C LEU A 159 11.53 10.97 -17.29
N GLU A 160 12.43 11.58 -18.02
CA GLU A 160 13.67 10.93 -18.32
C GLU A 160 14.19 10.33 -17.03
N PRO A 161 14.68 9.07 -17.06
CA PRO A 161 15.30 8.49 -15.89
C PRO A 161 16.30 9.52 -15.41
N ALA A 162 16.19 9.90 -14.13
CA ALA A 162 17.20 10.74 -13.51
C ALA A 162 18.54 10.11 -13.87
N GLN A 163 19.31 10.83 -14.67
CA GLN A 163 20.65 10.41 -15.00
C GLN A 163 21.34 10.11 -13.68
N ASP A 164 21.87 8.92 -13.57
CA ASP A 164 22.55 8.40 -12.39
C ASP A 164 23.20 9.52 -11.59
N VAL A 165 22.60 9.85 -10.48
CA VAL A 165 23.31 10.52 -9.41
C VAL A 165 24.12 9.41 -8.76
N ALA A 166 25.32 9.26 -9.28
CA ALA A 166 26.33 8.41 -8.69
C ALA A 166 26.55 8.79 -7.23
#